data_1d1384a544e14bbb08d8ea0da39d6fa7
#
_entry.id   1d1384a544e14bbb08d8ea0da39d6fa7
#
_cell.length_a   1.000
_cell.length_b   1.000
_cell.length_c   1.000
_cell.angle_alpha   90.00
_cell.angle_beta   90.00
_cell.angle_gamma   90.00
#
_symmetry.space_group_name_H-M   'P 1'
#
loop_
_entity.id
_entity.type
_entity.pdbx_description
1 polymer ?
#
loop_
_entity_poly.entity_id
_entity_poly.type
_entity_poly.pdbx_seq_one_letter_code
_entity_poly.pdbx_strand_id
1 'polypeptide(L)'
;MNGAEALLREALPRLDALRETAPLVHCMTGAVSVNFCANTVLALGARPICAEHPAESAEIAAQAAALSLSLANITEARDCAMRLAAGAARAADIPMAFDAVGVGASMYRRELVKCYLAEKPWLIKGNASEIRALLLETGRSGAGVDVGAEDRAERGEEEKILALARDAAALARREDTVVLLSGAVDLLTDGERCFALQNGVPLLGKICGSGCALNCLAASFLALKAGRDKKREALLSALLAVTVWNVSAETAEARGPGSLAVELLDRLGRISGAELSLRFSGEEVRI
;
A
#
# COMPACT_ATOMS: atom_id res chain seq x y z
N MET A 1 21.21 11.51 -11.25
CA MET A 1 19.78 11.23 -10.96
C MET A 1 19.67 9.72 -10.86
N ASN A 2 19.29 9.22 -9.71
CA ASN A 2 19.10 7.78 -9.49
C ASN A 2 17.74 7.31 -10.07
N GLY A 3 17.55 5.97 -10.18
CA GLY A 3 16.36 5.39 -10.76
C GLY A 3 15.05 5.75 -10.01
N ALA A 4 15.14 5.93 -8.69
CA ALA A 4 13.99 6.31 -7.84
C ALA A 4 13.56 7.77 -8.08
N GLU A 5 14.53 8.70 -8.22
CA GLU A 5 14.24 10.11 -8.56
C GLU A 5 13.59 10.25 -9.95
N ALA A 6 14.06 9.46 -10.92
CA ALA A 6 13.49 9.46 -12.25
C ALA A 6 12.03 8.98 -12.22
N LEU A 7 11.76 7.91 -11.44
CA LEU A 7 10.42 7.36 -11.25
C LEU A 7 9.51 8.37 -10.54
N LEU A 8 9.99 9.05 -9.49
CA LEU A 8 9.22 10.09 -8.81
C LEU A 8 8.83 11.22 -9.76
N ARG A 9 9.77 11.72 -10.56
CA ARG A 9 9.51 12.81 -11.52
C ARG A 9 8.37 12.45 -12.49
N GLU A 10 8.30 11.21 -12.93
CA GLU A 10 7.22 10.71 -13.77
C GLU A 10 5.89 10.63 -13.00
N ALA A 11 5.94 10.28 -11.70
CA ALA A 11 4.74 10.15 -10.87
C ALA A 11 4.14 11.50 -10.42
N LEU A 12 4.95 12.55 -10.25
CA LEU A 12 4.53 13.82 -9.66
C LEU A 12 3.28 14.47 -10.30
N PRO A 13 3.11 14.48 -11.63
CA PRO A 13 1.92 15.09 -12.25
C PRO A 13 0.61 14.44 -11.81
N ARG A 14 0.65 13.22 -11.28
CA ARG A 14 -0.51 12.51 -10.77
C ARG A 14 -1.11 13.16 -9.53
N LEU A 15 -0.33 13.92 -8.75
CA LEU A 15 -0.84 14.60 -7.56
C LEU A 15 -1.87 15.67 -7.94
N ASP A 16 -1.55 16.50 -8.93
CA ASP A 16 -2.45 17.54 -9.41
C ASP A 16 -3.64 16.94 -10.18
N ALA A 17 -3.38 15.94 -11.05
CA ALA A 17 -4.42 15.22 -11.76
C ALA A 17 -5.44 14.54 -10.82
N LEU A 18 -5.00 13.99 -9.68
CA LEU A 18 -5.89 13.42 -8.67
C LEU A 18 -6.80 14.49 -8.07
N ARG A 19 -6.25 15.64 -7.71
CA ARG A 19 -7.03 16.76 -7.13
C ARG A 19 -8.01 17.35 -8.13
N GLU A 20 -7.64 17.44 -9.40
CA GLU A 20 -8.51 17.94 -10.47
C GLU A 20 -9.65 16.96 -10.78
N THR A 21 -9.37 15.66 -10.82
CA THR A 21 -10.38 14.65 -11.20
C THR A 21 -11.22 14.16 -10.03
N ALA A 22 -10.70 14.27 -8.81
CA ALA A 22 -11.34 13.79 -7.58
C ALA A 22 -11.99 12.41 -7.73
N PRO A 23 -11.22 11.33 -8.06
CA PRO A 23 -11.77 10.04 -8.40
C PRO A 23 -12.48 9.40 -7.21
N LEU A 24 -13.51 8.58 -7.49
CA LEU A 24 -14.20 7.78 -6.47
C LEU A 24 -13.35 6.55 -6.14
N VAL A 25 -13.03 6.34 -4.86
CA VAL A 25 -12.26 5.20 -4.37
C VAL A 25 -13.11 4.40 -3.39
N HIS A 26 -13.34 3.12 -3.68
CA HIS A 26 -14.03 2.22 -2.76
C HIS A 26 -13.02 1.72 -1.71
N CYS A 27 -13.20 2.14 -0.46
CA CYS A 27 -12.29 1.87 0.66
C CYS A 27 -12.91 0.86 1.63
N MET A 28 -12.56 -0.41 1.49
CA MET A 28 -12.98 -1.48 2.42
C MET A 28 -11.86 -1.76 3.41
N THR A 29 -11.86 -1.04 4.53
CA THR A 29 -10.85 -1.10 5.58
C THR A 29 -11.45 -1.48 6.94
N GLY A 30 -10.62 -1.67 7.98
CA GLY A 30 -11.14 -2.09 9.29
C GLY A 30 -11.93 -1.02 10.02
N ALA A 31 -12.90 -1.45 10.84
CA ALA A 31 -13.77 -0.57 11.61
C ALA A 31 -13.00 0.43 12.50
N VAL A 32 -11.80 0.03 12.99
CA VAL A 32 -10.94 0.91 13.82
C VAL A 32 -10.21 1.98 13.03
N SER A 33 -10.13 1.86 11.72
CA SER A 33 -9.35 2.77 10.84
C SER A 33 -10.19 3.47 9.78
N VAL A 34 -11.44 3.08 9.56
CA VAL A 34 -12.26 3.56 8.45
C VAL A 34 -12.40 5.08 8.43
N ASN A 35 -12.62 5.71 9.58
CA ASN A 35 -12.73 7.17 9.66
C ASN A 35 -11.42 7.86 9.25
N PHE A 36 -10.28 7.39 9.77
CA PHE A 36 -8.98 7.94 9.43
C PHE A 36 -8.64 7.74 7.95
N CYS A 37 -8.91 6.56 7.40
CA CYS A 37 -8.71 6.25 5.98
C CYS A 37 -9.57 7.15 5.07
N ALA A 38 -10.85 7.31 5.39
CA ALA A 38 -11.75 8.17 4.62
C ALA A 38 -11.28 9.63 4.62
N ASN A 39 -10.92 10.17 5.79
CA ASN A 39 -10.39 11.54 5.91
C ASN A 39 -9.05 11.69 5.18
N THR A 40 -8.20 10.67 5.19
CA THR A 40 -6.93 10.67 4.45
C THR A 40 -7.15 10.79 2.94
N VAL A 41 -8.09 10.03 2.38
CA VAL A 41 -8.47 10.09 0.96
C VAL A 41 -9.07 11.46 0.61
N LEU A 42 -9.96 11.99 1.46
CA LEU A 42 -10.54 13.34 1.29
C LEU A 42 -9.49 14.43 1.34
N ALA A 43 -8.59 14.38 2.32
CA ALA A 43 -7.53 15.36 2.49
C ALA A 43 -6.57 15.39 1.27
N LEU A 44 -6.30 14.24 0.67
CA LEU A 44 -5.48 14.16 -0.56
C LEU A 44 -6.18 14.80 -1.77
N GLY A 45 -7.53 14.79 -1.82
CA GLY A 45 -8.34 15.34 -2.90
C GLY A 45 -9.17 14.31 -3.69
N ALA A 46 -9.19 13.03 -3.28
CA ALA A 46 -10.06 12.01 -3.86
C ALA A 46 -11.37 11.87 -3.04
N ARG A 47 -12.31 11.05 -3.53
CA ARG A 47 -13.61 10.82 -2.89
C ARG A 47 -13.72 9.38 -2.38
N PRO A 48 -13.74 9.12 -1.06
CA PRO A 48 -13.90 7.79 -0.53
C PRO A 48 -15.36 7.37 -0.48
N ILE A 49 -15.63 6.08 -0.72
CA ILE A 49 -16.85 5.40 -0.32
C ILE A 49 -16.46 4.16 0.48
N CYS A 50 -17.05 4.00 1.68
CA CYS A 50 -16.69 2.93 2.62
C CYS A 50 -17.86 1.94 2.80
N ALA A 51 -18.47 1.52 1.69
CA ALA A 51 -19.59 0.57 1.69
C ALA A 51 -19.09 -0.86 1.93
N GLU A 52 -19.68 -1.55 2.89
CA GLU A 52 -19.30 -2.90 3.31
C GLU A 52 -20.47 -3.89 3.35
N HIS A 53 -21.64 -3.51 2.83
CA HIS A 53 -22.77 -4.42 2.79
C HIS A 53 -22.69 -5.34 1.56
N PRO A 54 -22.84 -6.68 1.69
CA PRO A 54 -22.71 -7.61 0.57
C PRO A 54 -23.67 -7.33 -0.61
N ALA A 55 -24.84 -6.77 -0.35
CA ALA A 55 -25.84 -6.48 -1.40
C ALA A 55 -25.46 -5.34 -2.34
N GLU A 56 -24.52 -4.45 -1.93
CA GLU A 56 -24.13 -3.26 -2.72
C GLU A 56 -22.66 -3.25 -3.13
N SER A 57 -21.80 -4.00 -2.42
CA SER A 57 -20.35 -3.90 -2.56
C SER A 57 -19.82 -4.17 -3.97
N ALA A 58 -20.43 -5.10 -4.71
CA ALA A 58 -20.08 -5.39 -6.09
C ALA A 58 -20.43 -4.24 -7.05
N GLU A 59 -21.62 -3.66 -6.89
CA GLU A 59 -22.08 -2.54 -7.72
C GLU A 59 -21.20 -1.31 -7.50
N ILE A 60 -20.90 -0.98 -6.23
CA ILE A 60 -20.04 0.16 -5.86
C ILE A 60 -18.63 -0.05 -6.38
N ALA A 61 -18.06 -1.26 -6.23
CA ALA A 61 -16.72 -1.55 -6.73
C ALA A 61 -16.62 -1.41 -8.25
N ALA A 62 -17.63 -1.82 -9.00
CA ALA A 62 -17.67 -1.69 -10.45
C ALA A 62 -17.81 -0.23 -10.94
N GLN A 63 -18.34 0.67 -10.12
CA GLN A 63 -18.49 2.11 -10.42
C GLN A 63 -17.33 2.96 -9.89
N ALA A 64 -16.54 2.44 -8.96
CA ALA A 64 -15.37 3.14 -8.42
C ALA A 64 -14.23 3.21 -9.46
N ALA A 65 -13.38 4.21 -9.33
CA ALA A 65 -12.16 4.32 -10.14
C ALA A 65 -11.03 3.41 -9.63
N ALA A 66 -11.06 3.05 -8.34
CA ALA A 66 -10.16 2.07 -7.73
C ALA A 66 -10.79 1.43 -6.49
N LEU A 67 -10.27 0.26 -6.11
CA LEU A 67 -10.66 -0.49 -4.92
C LEU A 67 -9.48 -0.63 -3.96
N SER A 68 -9.66 -0.23 -2.70
CA SER A 68 -8.74 -0.51 -1.59
C SER A 68 -9.35 -1.58 -0.69
N LEU A 69 -8.70 -2.73 -0.58
CA LEU A 69 -9.09 -3.82 0.31
C LEU A 69 -8.07 -4.01 1.43
N SER A 70 -8.56 -4.24 2.66
CA SER A 70 -7.70 -4.55 3.81
C SER A 70 -8.27 -5.70 4.63
N LEU A 71 -7.42 -6.63 5.05
CA LEU A 71 -7.79 -7.74 5.94
C LEU A 71 -8.02 -7.32 7.40
N ALA A 72 -8.01 -6.03 7.72
CA ALA A 72 -8.31 -5.55 9.07
C ALA A 72 -9.77 -5.86 9.48
N ASN A 73 -9.97 -6.28 10.74
CA ASN A 73 -11.30 -6.52 11.35
C ASN A 73 -12.25 -7.40 10.48
N ILE A 74 -11.86 -8.63 10.22
CA ILE A 74 -12.67 -9.56 9.40
C ILE A 74 -13.90 -10.00 10.17
N THR A 75 -15.08 -9.84 9.55
CA THR A 75 -16.36 -10.46 9.93
C THR A 75 -16.87 -11.25 8.72
N GLU A 76 -17.82 -12.16 8.94
CA GLU A 76 -18.41 -12.96 7.86
C GLU A 76 -19.07 -12.08 6.78
N ALA A 77 -19.87 -11.09 7.19
CA ALA A 77 -20.50 -10.16 6.26
C ALA A 77 -19.48 -9.36 5.46
N ARG A 78 -18.42 -8.89 6.14
CA ARG A 78 -17.35 -8.12 5.50
C ARG A 78 -16.51 -8.97 4.54
N ASP A 79 -16.20 -10.22 4.89
CA ASP A 79 -15.52 -11.15 3.98
C ASP A 79 -16.36 -11.39 2.71
N CYS A 80 -17.65 -11.65 2.86
CA CYS A 80 -18.57 -11.80 1.73
C CYS A 80 -18.57 -10.54 0.83
N ALA A 81 -18.72 -9.36 1.42
CA ALA A 81 -18.71 -8.08 0.70
C ALA A 81 -17.40 -7.84 -0.05
N MET A 82 -16.26 -8.10 0.60
CA MET A 82 -14.94 -7.91 0.01
C MET A 82 -14.69 -8.85 -1.19
N ARG A 83 -15.12 -10.11 -1.12
CA ARG A 83 -15.02 -11.05 -2.24
C ARG A 83 -15.85 -10.61 -3.44
N LEU A 84 -17.07 -10.16 -3.18
CA LEU A 84 -17.96 -9.63 -4.23
C LEU A 84 -17.38 -8.38 -4.87
N ALA A 85 -16.85 -7.44 -4.06
CA ALA A 85 -16.19 -6.24 -4.56
C ALA A 85 -14.94 -6.55 -5.38
N ALA A 86 -14.09 -7.47 -4.91
CA ALA A 86 -12.86 -7.85 -5.61
C ALA A 86 -13.17 -8.51 -6.98
N GLY A 87 -14.11 -9.44 -7.03
CA GLY A 87 -14.55 -10.07 -8.27
C GLY A 87 -15.14 -9.06 -9.27
N ALA A 88 -15.99 -8.13 -8.79
CA ALA A 88 -16.56 -7.08 -9.63
C ALA A 88 -15.49 -6.10 -10.15
N ALA A 89 -14.55 -5.68 -9.31
CA ALA A 89 -13.44 -4.83 -9.70
C ALA A 89 -12.58 -5.48 -10.79
N ARG A 90 -12.24 -6.78 -10.61
CA ARG A 90 -11.50 -7.53 -11.63
C ARG A 90 -12.26 -7.63 -12.95
N ALA A 91 -13.55 -7.94 -12.91
CA ALA A 91 -14.38 -8.07 -14.11
C ALA A 91 -14.49 -6.74 -14.88
N ALA A 92 -14.50 -5.60 -14.17
CA ALA A 92 -14.57 -4.26 -14.75
C ALA A 92 -13.19 -3.63 -15.02
N ASP A 93 -12.09 -4.38 -14.85
CA ASP A 93 -10.70 -3.88 -14.95
C ASP A 93 -10.43 -2.66 -14.05
N ILE A 94 -11.04 -2.62 -12.88
CA ILE A 94 -10.80 -1.61 -11.86
C ILE A 94 -9.54 -1.99 -11.06
N PRO A 95 -8.54 -1.08 -10.93
CA PRO A 95 -7.33 -1.36 -10.18
C PRO A 95 -7.62 -1.58 -8.69
N MET A 96 -6.94 -2.57 -8.11
CA MET A 96 -7.11 -2.94 -6.71
C MET A 96 -5.78 -2.86 -5.96
N ALA A 97 -5.76 -2.14 -4.83
CA ALA A 97 -4.70 -2.19 -3.83
C ALA A 97 -5.15 -3.08 -2.67
N PHE A 98 -4.33 -4.06 -2.33
CA PHE A 98 -4.63 -5.04 -1.28
C PHE A 98 -3.66 -4.94 -0.11
N ASP A 99 -4.16 -4.67 1.10
CA ASP A 99 -3.41 -4.60 2.36
C ASP A 99 -3.54 -5.93 3.12
N ALA A 100 -2.44 -6.69 3.17
CA ALA A 100 -2.35 -8.02 3.77
C ALA A 100 -2.26 -7.99 5.31
N VAL A 101 -2.75 -6.92 5.94
CA VAL A 101 -2.61 -6.70 7.38
C VAL A 101 -3.02 -7.92 8.20
N GLY A 102 -2.08 -8.40 9.03
CA GLY A 102 -2.30 -9.52 9.94
C GLY A 102 -2.50 -10.89 9.27
N VAL A 103 -2.10 -11.08 8.00
CA VAL A 103 -2.25 -12.36 7.28
C VAL A 103 -1.60 -13.53 8.02
N GLY A 104 -0.49 -13.31 8.70
CA GLY A 104 0.23 -14.33 9.49
C GLY A 104 -0.44 -14.70 10.82
N ALA A 105 -1.44 -13.94 11.28
CA ALA A 105 -1.99 -14.07 12.64
C ALA A 105 -2.84 -15.33 12.86
N SER A 106 -3.40 -15.95 11.80
CA SER A 106 -4.19 -17.18 11.92
C SER A 106 -4.22 -17.97 10.61
N MET A 107 -4.48 -19.28 10.69
CA MET A 107 -4.70 -20.11 9.51
C MET A 107 -5.88 -19.62 8.67
N TYR A 108 -6.96 -19.17 9.31
CA TYR A 108 -8.11 -18.61 8.62
C TYR A 108 -7.72 -17.44 7.70
N ARG A 109 -6.91 -16.50 8.20
CA ARG A 109 -6.44 -15.35 7.39
C ARG A 109 -5.56 -15.78 6.22
N ARG A 110 -4.74 -16.81 6.42
CA ARG A 110 -3.88 -17.37 5.39
C ARG A 110 -4.71 -18.02 4.27
N GLU A 111 -5.74 -18.80 4.61
CA GLU A 111 -6.64 -19.35 3.60
C GLU A 111 -7.43 -18.27 2.89
N LEU A 112 -7.91 -17.29 3.65
CA LEU A 112 -8.69 -16.18 3.13
C LEU A 112 -7.93 -15.35 2.09
N VAL A 113 -6.67 -15.06 2.31
CA VAL A 113 -5.85 -14.25 1.41
C VAL A 113 -5.74 -14.85 0.01
N LYS A 114 -5.76 -16.18 -0.12
CA LYS A 114 -5.69 -16.88 -1.42
C LYS A 114 -6.82 -16.44 -2.35
N CYS A 115 -8.01 -16.18 -1.80
CA CYS A 115 -9.15 -15.71 -2.58
C CYS A 115 -8.91 -14.32 -3.16
N TYR A 116 -8.30 -13.42 -2.38
CA TYR A 116 -8.02 -12.05 -2.86
C TYR A 116 -6.83 -11.98 -3.81
N LEU A 117 -5.81 -12.82 -3.62
CA LEU A 117 -4.69 -12.93 -4.57
C LEU A 117 -5.15 -13.50 -5.92
N ALA A 118 -6.14 -14.40 -5.93
CA ALA A 118 -6.74 -14.93 -7.16
C ALA A 118 -7.41 -13.83 -8.01
N GLU A 119 -7.86 -12.73 -7.39
CA GLU A 119 -8.42 -11.57 -8.07
C GLU A 119 -7.37 -10.61 -8.66
N LYS A 120 -6.09 -10.98 -8.57
CA LYS A 120 -4.96 -10.28 -9.21
C LYS A 120 -4.89 -8.78 -8.87
N PRO A 121 -4.69 -8.40 -7.59
CA PRO A 121 -4.48 -7.02 -7.21
C PRO A 121 -3.28 -6.42 -7.96
N TRP A 122 -3.39 -5.15 -8.34
CA TRP A 122 -2.30 -4.42 -8.99
C TRP A 122 -1.18 -4.06 -8.01
N LEU A 123 -1.54 -3.95 -6.73
CA LEU A 123 -0.62 -3.66 -5.64
C LEU A 123 -0.96 -4.55 -4.44
N ILE A 124 0.07 -5.22 -3.91
CA ILE A 124 0.02 -5.88 -2.60
C ILE A 124 0.86 -5.07 -1.62
N LYS A 125 0.26 -4.69 -0.50
CA LYS A 125 0.96 -4.00 0.59
C LYS A 125 0.96 -4.87 1.84
N GLY A 126 2.08 -4.84 2.55
CA GLY A 126 2.23 -5.46 3.87
C GLY A 126 3.54 -5.06 4.53
N ASN A 127 3.70 -5.36 5.81
CA ASN A 127 4.99 -5.27 6.50
C ASN A 127 5.84 -6.53 6.25
N ALA A 128 7.07 -6.55 6.76
CA ALA A 128 8.00 -7.67 6.55
C ALA A 128 7.44 -9.03 6.97
N SER A 129 6.74 -9.10 8.11
CA SER A 129 6.14 -10.36 8.60
C SER A 129 4.96 -10.81 7.73
N GLU A 130 4.17 -9.88 7.22
CA GLU A 130 3.03 -10.12 6.34
C GLU A 130 3.49 -10.60 4.96
N ILE A 131 4.49 -9.95 4.35
CA ILE A 131 5.08 -10.37 3.07
C ILE A 131 5.68 -11.78 3.17
N ARG A 132 6.41 -12.08 4.25
CA ARG A 132 6.92 -13.43 4.51
C ARG A 132 5.81 -14.46 4.69
N ALA A 133 4.76 -14.12 5.45
CA ALA A 133 3.61 -15.00 5.61
C ALA A 133 2.95 -15.34 4.27
N LEU A 134 2.82 -14.36 3.36
CA LEU A 134 2.32 -14.57 2.00
C LEU A 134 3.22 -15.52 1.20
N LEU A 135 4.53 -15.41 1.32
CA LEU A 135 5.48 -16.29 0.63
C LEU A 135 5.39 -17.72 1.11
N LEU A 136 5.15 -17.95 2.41
CA LEU A 136 5.03 -19.28 3.01
C LEU A 136 3.78 -20.05 2.59
N GLU A 137 2.65 -19.35 2.47
CA GLU A 137 1.33 -19.94 2.24
C GLU A 137 1.20 -20.66 0.89
N THR A 138 2.09 -20.44 -0.05
CA THR A 138 1.97 -20.93 -1.41
C THR A 138 2.89 -22.10 -1.73
N GLY A 139 3.38 -22.82 -0.71
CA GLY A 139 3.93 -24.19 -0.90
C GLY A 139 5.38 -24.26 -1.34
N ARG A 140 6.20 -23.25 -1.13
CA ARG A 140 7.66 -23.40 -1.12
C ARG A 140 8.19 -23.20 0.31
N SER A 141 8.38 -24.29 1.02
CA SER A 141 9.37 -24.39 2.09
C SER A 141 10.76 -24.21 1.46
N GLY A 142 11.07 -22.99 1.05
CA GLY A 142 12.40 -22.59 0.67
C GLY A 142 13.19 -22.35 1.96
N ALA A 143 14.32 -23.01 2.11
CA ALA A 143 15.28 -22.78 3.16
C ALA A 143 15.55 -21.28 3.32
N GLY A 144 15.04 -20.66 4.40
CA GLY A 144 15.20 -19.23 4.66
C GLY A 144 14.27 -18.66 5.71
N VAL A 145 13.33 -19.46 6.24
CA VAL A 145 12.28 -18.96 7.14
C VAL A 145 12.62 -19.06 8.61
N ASP A 146 13.57 -19.90 8.99
CA ASP A 146 14.13 -19.99 10.33
C ASP A 146 15.53 -19.35 10.39
N VAL A 147 15.62 -18.07 10.06
CA VAL A 147 16.68 -17.28 10.64
C VAL A 147 16.22 -16.96 12.05
N GLY A 148 16.75 -17.69 13.02
CA GLY A 148 16.47 -17.51 14.43
C GLY A 148 16.68 -16.07 14.87
N ALA A 149 16.13 -15.68 16.01
CA ALA A 149 16.31 -14.31 16.57
C ALA A 149 17.81 -13.95 16.72
N GLU A 150 18.68 -14.95 16.89
CA GLU A 150 20.12 -14.82 17.02
C GLU A 150 20.81 -14.46 15.68
N ASP A 151 20.41 -15.06 14.56
CA ASP A 151 20.94 -14.71 13.24
C ASP A 151 20.54 -13.30 12.75
N ARG A 152 19.45 -12.71 13.31
CA ARG A 152 19.01 -11.35 12.98
C ARG A 152 19.88 -10.27 13.64
N ALA A 153 20.56 -10.58 14.72
CA ALA A 153 21.39 -9.63 15.46
C ALA A 153 22.74 -9.36 14.80
N GLU A 154 23.25 -10.29 13.97
CA GLU A 154 24.59 -10.23 13.37
C GLU A 154 24.62 -9.61 11.96
N ARG A 155 23.47 -9.50 11.26
CA ARG A 155 23.44 -8.90 9.92
C ARG A 155 23.45 -7.39 9.97
N GLY A 156 24.27 -6.77 9.11
CA GLY A 156 24.25 -5.33 8.90
C GLY A 156 22.91 -4.82 8.37
N GLU A 157 22.63 -3.52 8.53
CA GLU A 157 21.35 -2.91 8.10
C GLU A 157 21.10 -3.09 6.61
N GLU A 158 22.12 -2.92 5.77
CA GLU A 158 22.05 -3.10 4.31
C GLU A 158 21.69 -4.54 3.93
N GLU A 159 22.27 -5.53 4.62
CA GLU A 159 21.97 -6.96 4.35
C GLU A 159 20.53 -7.31 4.71
N LYS A 160 20.00 -6.71 5.78
CA LYS A 160 18.57 -6.86 6.16
C LYS A 160 17.66 -6.26 5.10
N ILE A 161 17.95 -5.06 4.62
CA ILE A 161 17.20 -4.39 3.54
C ILE A 161 17.22 -5.24 2.28
N LEU A 162 18.39 -5.75 1.88
CA LEU A 162 18.54 -6.59 0.69
C LEU A 162 17.75 -7.91 0.81
N ALA A 163 17.74 -8.54 1.99
CA ALA A 163 16.95 -9.73 2.22
C ALA A 163 15.45 -9.47 2.09
N LEU A 164 14.95 -8.36 2.67
CA LEU A 164 13.55 -7.94 2.55
C LEU A 164 13.20 -7.56 1.11
N ALA A 165 14.10 -6.91 0.37
CA ALA A 165 13.91 -6.57 -1.03
C ALA A 165 13.74 -7.84 -1.89
N ARG A 166 14.55 -8.88 -1.63
CA ARG A 166 14.43 -10.18 -2.30
C ARG A 166 13.12 -10.90 -1.97
N ASP A 167 12.67 -10.86 -0.71
CA ASP A 167 11.38 -11.41 -0.30
C ASP A 167 10.24 -10.70 -1.04
N ALA A 168 10.23 -9.37 -1.04
CA ALA A 168 9.21 -8.58 -1.73
C ALA A 168 9.21 -8.84 -3.24
N ALA A 169 10.38 -8.88 -3.87
CA ALA A 169 10.51 -9.14 -5.31
C ALA A 169 10.08 -10.59 -5.68
N ALA A 170 10.35 -11.56 -4.83
CA ALA A 170 9.87 -12.93 -5.02
C ALA A 170 8.35 -13.01 -5.01
N LEU A 171 7.69 -12.28 -4.10
CA LEU A 171 6.23 -12.17 -4.05
C LEU A 171 5.69 -11.45 -5.30
N ALA A 172 6.31 -10.33 -5.70
CA ALA A 172 5.89 -9.55 -6.87
C ALA A 172 5.95 -10.39 -8.16
N ARG A 173 7.03 -11.16 -8.36
CA ARG A 173 7.17 -12.07 -9.51
C ARG A 173 6.13 -13.18 -9.49
N ARG A 174 5.89 -13.78 -8.32
CA ARG A 174 4.97 -14.90 -8.18
C ARG A 174 3.52 -14.50 -8.47
N GLU A 175 3.10 -13.35 -7.95
CA GLU A 175 1.72 -12.88 -8.10
C GLU A 175 1.50 -12.04 -9.36
N ASP A 176 2.58 -11.72 -10.09
CA ASP A 176 2.57 -10.82 -11.25
C ASP A 176 2.00 -9.45 -10.92
N THR A 177 2.51 -8.83 -9.86
CA THR A 177 2.00 -7.59 -9.26
C THR A 177 3.13 -6.68 -8.77
N VAL A 178 2.78 -5.50 -8.29
CA VAL A 178 3.69 -4.64 -7.53
C VAL A 178 3.54 -4.93 -6.04
N VAL A 179 4.65 -4.96 -5.31
CA VAL A 179 4.67 -5.15 -3.86
C VAL A 179 5.24 -3.91 -3.18
N LEU A 180 4.52 -3.41 -2.18
CA LEU A 180 4.96 -2.40 -1.23
C LEU A 180 5.16 -3.05 0.14
N LEU A 181 6.42 -3.27 0.52
CA LEU A 181 6.78 -3.71 1.87
C LEU A 181 7.01 -2.46 2.72
N SER A 182 6.10 -2.18 3.66
CA SER A 182 6.20 -1.02 4.55
C SER A 182 7.02 -1.33 5.81
N GLY A 183 7.89 -0.39 6.20
CA GLY A 183 8.80 -0.57 7.34
C GLY A 183 9.48 0.72 7.78
N ALA A 184 10.64 0.61 8.42
CA ALA A 184 11.52 1.75 8.71
C ALA A 184 12.11 2.33 7.41
N VAL A 185 12.38 1.47 6.44
CA VAL A 185 12.61 1.77 5.04
C VAL A 185 11.52 1.04 4.28
N ASP A 186 10.77 1.76 3.46
CA ASP A 186 9.76 1.15 2.61
C ASP A 186 10.41 0.61 1.33
N LEU A 187 10.04 -0.62 0.94
CA LEU A 187 10.56 -1.26 -0.27
C LEU A 187 9.45 -1.44 -1.29
N LEU A 188 9.66 -0.89 -2.48
CA LEU A 188 8.70 -0.94 -3.58
C LEU A 188 9.31 -1.70 -4.77
N THR A 189 8.62 -2.73 -5.27
CA THR A 189 9.14 -3.57 -6.36
C THR A 189 8.05 -4.08 -7.29
N ASP A 190 8.38 -4.19 -8.58
CA ASP A 190 7.59 -4.88 -9.62
C ASP A 190 8.08 -6.34 -9.86
N GLY A 191 9.07 -6.77 -9.07
CA GLY A 191 9.73 -8.05 -9.21
C GLY A 191 11.03 -8.03 -10.01
N GLU A 192 11.26 -7.00 -10.83
CA GLU A 192 12.48 -6.79 -11.61
C GLU A 192 13.35 -5.70 -10.99
N ARG A 193 12.73 -4.57 -10.65
CA ARG A 193 13.35 -3.43 -10.01
C ARG A 193 12.87 -3.30 -8.57
N CYS A 194 13.73 -2.82 -7.69
CA CYS A 194 13.38 -2.56 -6.30
C CYS A 194 13.88 -1.18 -5.88
N PHE A 195 13.05 -0.44 -5.15
CA PHE A 195 13.34 0.90 -4.65
C PHE A 195 13.22 0.92 -3.14
N ALA A 196 14.25 1.40 -2.45
CA ALA A 196 14.25 1.69 -1.03
C ALA A 196 13.88 3.16 -0.84
N LEU A 197 12.81 3.43 -0.08
CA LEU A 197 12.27 4.75 0.20
C LEU A 197 12.49 5.05 1.67
N GLN A 198 13.25 6.08 1.98
CA GLN A 198 13.82 6.34 3.31
C GLN A 198 13.10 7.48 4.04
N ASN A 199 12.13 8.13 3.40
CA ASN A 199 11.30 9.14 4.06
C ASN A 199 10.39 8.52 5.13
N GLY A 200 10.01 9.31 6.10
CA GLY A 200 9.04 8.96 7.12
C GLY A 200 9.53 9.19 8.55
N VAL A 201 8.62 9.04 9.50
CA VAL A 201 8.90 9.20 10.92
C VAL A 201 8.44 7.99 11.71
N PRO A 202 9.18 7.53 12.74
CA PRO A 202 8.78 6.37 13.56
C PRO A 202 7.41 6.54 14.24
N LEU A 203 6.97 7.77 14.41
CA LEU A 203 5.70 8.11 15.06
C LEU A 203 4.48 7.62 14.25
N LEU A 204 4.60 7.42 12.92
CA LEU A 204 3.56 6.81 12.08
C LEU A 204 3.16 5.41 12.56
N GLY A 205 4.11 4.64 13.09
CA GLY A 205 3.84 3.31 13.67
C GLY A 205 3.02 3.33 14.97
N LYS A 206 2.78 4.53 15.56
CA LYS A 206 1.94 4.71 16.75
C LYS A 206 0.53 5.23 16.44
N ILE A 207 0.19 5.38 15.15
CA ILE A 207 -1.15 5.77 14.72
C ILE A 207 -1.88 4.54 14.20
N CYS A 208 -3.01 4.19 14.87
CA CYS A 208 -3.85 3.09 14.42
C CYS A 208 -4.43 3.38 13.03
N GLY A 209 -4.27 2.43 12.11
CA GLY A 209 -4.76 2.57 10.74
C GLY A 209 -3.83 3.32 9.79
N SER A 210 -2.64 3.76 10.22
CA SER A 210 -1.63 4.41 9.37
C SER A 210 -1.30 3.57 8.12
N GLY A 211 -1.07 2.27 8.29
CA GLY A 211 -0.83 1.35 7.17
C GLY A 211 -2.04 1.19 6.24
N CYS A 212 -3.26 1.13 6.79
CA CYS A 212 -4.48 1.04 5.98
C CYS A 212 -4.74 2.35 5.21
N ALA A 213 -4.43 3.51 5.82
CA ALA A 213 -4.53 4.81 5.17
C ALA A 213 -3.57 4.91 3.98
N LEU A 214 -2.32 4.44 4.13
CA LEU A 214 -1.36 4.36 3.02
C LEU A 214 -1.88 3.49 1.86
N ASN A 215 -2.56 2.37 2.16
CA ASN A 215 -3.17 1.54 1.12
C ASN A 215 -4.30 2.28 0.38
N CYS A 216 -5.13 3.05 1.10
CA CYS A 216 -6.17 3.88 0.51
C CYS A 216 -5.58 5.01 -0.36
N LEU A 217 -4.45 5.63 0.04
CA LEU A 217 -3.74 6.61 -0.77
C LEU A 217 -3.19 5.96 -2.06
N ALA A 218 -2.59 4.77 -1.96
CA ALA A 218 -2.10 4.06 -3.14
C ALA A 218 -3.25 3.74 -4.11
N ALA A 219 -4.40 3.28 -3.60
CA ALA A 219 -5.60 3.08 -4.41
C ALA A 219 -6.10 4.39 -5.06
N SER A 220 -6.00 5.53 -4.35
CA SER A 220 -6.40 6.83 -4.90
C SER A 220 -5.55 7.22 -6.12
N PHE A 221 -4.24 6.97 -6.09
CA PHE A 221 -3.39 7.20 -7.25
C PHE A 221 -3.58 6.15 -8.35
N LEU A 222 -3.88 4.88 -8.01
CA LEU A 222 -4.24 3.85 -8.98
C LEU A 222 -5.51 4.22 -9.78
N ALA A 223 -6.43 4.97 -9.18
CA ALA A 223 -7.63 5.45 -9.84
C ALA A 223 -7.36 6.31 -11.09
N LEU A 224 -6.16 6.86 -11.21
CA LEU A 224 -5.71 7.68 -12.34
C LEU A 224 -5.14 6.87 -13.50
N LYS A 225 -5.30 5.55 -13.53
CA LYS A 225 -4.72 4.67 -14.56
C LYS A 225 -4.75 5.33 -15.95
N ALA A 226 -3.57 5.76 -16.41
CA ALA A 226 -3.42 6.48 -17.69
C ALA A 226 -2.83 5.59 -18.79
N GLY A 227 -2.08 4.55 -18.39
CA GLY A 227 -1.37 3.63 -19.28
C GLY A 227 -2.01 2.24 -19.35
N ARG A 228 -1.48 1.44 -20.28
CA ARG A 228 -1.87 0.02 -20.46
C ARG A 228 -1.02 -0.94 -19.62
N ASP A 229 0.15 -0.49 -19.14
CA ASP A 229 1.05 -1.28 -18.31
C ASP A 229 0.64 -1.19 -16.85
N LYS A 230 -0.08 -2.20 -16.37
CA LYS A 230 -0.61 -2.28 -15.01
C LYS A 230 0.49 -2.20 -13.94
N LYS A 231 1.65 -2.85 -14.17
CA LYS A 231 2.77 -2.82 -13.22
C LYS A 231 3.39 -1.43 -13.14
N ARG A 232 3.59 -0.78 -14.30
CA ARG A 232 4.11 0.59 -14.32
C ARG A 232 3.17 1.56 -13.60
N GLU A 233 1.86 1.46 -13.87
CA GLU A 233 0.84 2.27 -13.20
C GLU A 233 0.84 2.04 -11.68
N ALA A 234 0.92 0.81 -11.23
CA ALA A 234 0.97 0.46 -9.81
C ALA A 234 2.26 0.93 -9.14
N LEU A 235 3.40 0.81 -9.83
CA LEU A 235 4.70 1.26 -9.32
C LEU A 235 4.72 2.79 -9.11
N LEU A 236 4.26 3.57 -10.09
CA LEU A 236 4.15 5.03 -10.01
C LEU A 236 3.19 5.47 -8.91
N SER A 237 2.03 4.80 -8.81
CA SER A 237 0.99 5.10 -7.82
C SER A 237 1.45 4.81 -6.40
N ALA A 238 2.08 3.66 -6.17
CA ALA A 238 2.58 3.28 -4.86
C ALA A 238 3.77 4.16 -4.42
N LEU A 239 4.70 4.47 -5.34
CA LEU A 239 5.81 5.39 -5.05
C LEU A 239 5.29 6.75 -4.60
N LEU A 240 4.35 7.32 -5.36
CA LEU A 240 3.81 8.64 -5.03
C LEU A 240 3.03 8.61 -3.72
N ALA A 241 2.24 7.56 -3.45
CA ALA A 241 1.50 7.39 -2.20
C ALA A 241 2.44 7.37 -0.99
N VAL A 242 3.50 6.55 -1.03
CA VAL A 242 4.51 6.48 0.05
C VAL A 242 5.21 7.82 0.23
N THR A 243 5.64 8.45 -0.87
CA THR A 243 6.35 9.73 -0.80
C THR A 243 5.46 10.82 -0.21
N VAL A 244 4.22 10.95 -0.68
CA VAL A 244 3.24 11.91 -0.15
C VAL A 244 2.99 11.67 1.35
N TRP A 245 2.76 10.40 1.74
CA TRP A 245 2.49 10.01 3.11
C TRP A 245 3.64 10.34 4.05
N ASN A 246 4.84 9.88 3.70
CA ASN A 246 6.02 9.99 4.55
C ASN A 246 6.54 11.43 4.64
N VAL A 247 6.60 12.17 3.52
CA VAL A 247 7.00 13.58 3.53
C VAL A 247 5.97 14.45 4.28
N SER A 248 4.68 14.15 4.17
CA SER A 248 3.66 14.84 4.97
C SER A 248 3.88 14.61 6.47
N ALA A 249 4.27 13.40 6.87
CA ALA A 249 4.56 13.09 8.27
C ALA A 249 5.84 13.76 8.78
N GLU A 250 6.89 13.86 7.94
CA GLU A 250 8.14 14.55 8.28
C GLU A 250 7.95 16.07 8.48
N THR A 251 7.02 16.64 7.72
CA THR A 251 6.77 18.11 7.74
C THR A 251 5.63 18.52 8.66
N ALA A 252 5.03 17.56 9.36
CA ALA A 252 4.01 17.82 10.38
C ALA A 252 4.62 18.37 11.68
N GLU A 253 4.04 19.42 12.24
CA GLU A 253 4.46 20.02 13.52
C GLU A 253 3.84 19.27 14.70
N ALA A 254 4.10 17.97 14.78
CA ALA A 254 3.45 17.09 15.73
C ALA A 254 4.21 16.97 17.06
N ARG A 255 3.46 17.00 18.19
CA ARG A 255 3.98 16.78 19.55
C ARG A 255 3.85 15.33 20.01
N GLY A 256 3.09 14.50 19.28
CA GLY A 256 2.83 13.10 19.60
C GLY A 256 1.91 12.46 18.56
N PRO A 257 1.52 11.18 18.74
CA PRO A 257 0.74 10.47 17.71
C PRO A 257 -0.62 11.08 17.43
N GLY A 258 -1.29 11.65 18.45
CA GLY A 258 -2.59 12.29 18.26
C GLY A 258 -2.50 13.56 17.42
N SER A 259 -1.55 14.46 17.73
CA SER A 259 -1.33 15.67 16.94
C SER A 259 -0.79 15.33 15.54
N LEU A 260 0.07 14.29 15.41
CA LEU A 260 0.52 13.84 14.09
C LEU A 260 -0.65 13.39 13.22
N ALA A 261 -1.63 12.65 13.76
CA ALA A 261 -2.78 12.19 12.99
C ALA A 261 -3.60 13.38 12.43
N VAL A 262 -3.73 14.46 13.17
CA VAL A 262 -4.43 15.69 12.73
C VAL A 262 -3.58 16.45 11.71
N GLU A 263 -2.34 16.78 12.06
CA GLU A 263 -1.42 17.52 11.21
C GLU A 263 -1.15 16.83 9.87
N LEU A 264 -1.14 15.50 9.87
CA LEU A 264 -0.95 14.70 8.66
C LEU A 264 -2.07 14.93 7.65
N LEU A 265 -3.33 15.02 8.10
CA LEU A 265 -4.46 15.34 7.22
C LEU A 265 -4.33 16.77 6.65
N ASP A 266 -3.94 17.74 7.48
CA ASP A 266 -3.71 19.09 7.05
C ASP A 266 -2.56 19.20 6.04
N ARG A 267 -1.48 18.44 6.25
CA ARG A 267 -0.34 18.38 5.33
C ARG A 267 -0.70 17.74 4.00
N LEU A 268 -1.45 16.64 4.01
CA LEU A 268 -1.92 15.97 2.78
C LEU A 268 -2.71 16.92 1.87
N GLY A 269 -3.54 17.80 2.45
CA GLY A 269 -4.30 18.78 1.68
C GLY A 269 -3.43 19.86 1.02
N ARG A 270 -2.21 20.10 1.52
CA ARG A 270 -1.35 21.22 1.11
C ARG A 270 -0.06 20.80 0.41
N ILE A 271 0.34 19.52 0.52
CA ILE A 271 1.59 19.03 -0.05
C ILE A 271 1.66 19.29 -1.55
N SER A 272 2.81 19.72 -2.05
CA SER A 272 3.03 20.04 -3.46
C SER A 272 4.08 19.12 -4.11
N GLY A 273 4.01 18.98 -5.43
CA GLY A 273 5.03 18.24 -6.19
C GLY A 273 6.43 18.81 -6.04
N ALA A 274 6.57 20.13 -5.88
CA ALA A 274 7.85 20.78 -5.63
C ALA A 274 8.44 20.37 -4.27
N GLU A 275 7.61 20.35 -3.22
CA GLU A 275 8.03 19.92 -1.88
C GLU A 275 8.41 18.43 -1.86
N LEU A 276 7.65 17.58 -2.55
CA LEU A 276 7.99 16.16 -2.70
C LEU A 276 9.35 15.98 -3.39
N SER A 277 9.59 16.67 -4.50
CA SER A 277 10.88 16.62 -5.21
C SER A 277 12.07 17.05 -4.36
N LEU A 278 11.88 18.07 -3.51
CA LEU A 278 12.94 18.61 -2.65
C LEU A 278 13.29 17.66 -1.50
N ARG A 279 12.29 16.97 -0.96
CA ARG A 279 12.44 16.16 0.27
C ARG A 279 12.59 14.67 0.02
N PHE A 280 12.37 14.22 -1.20
CA PHE A 280 12.43 12.81 -1.54
C PHE A 280 13.78 12.18 -1.19
N SER A 281 13.73 11.08 -0.49
CA SER A 281 14.88 10.22 -0.19
C SER A 281 14.56 8.79 -0.60
N GLY A 282 15.23 8.33 -1.65
CA GLY A 282 15.05 6.98 -2.17
C GLY A 282 16.11 6.62 -3.19
N GLU A 283 16.36 5.34 -3.29
CA GLU A 283 17.36 4.78 -4.21
C GLU A 283 16.90 3.46 -4.81
N GLU A 284 17.49 3.07 -5.93
CA GLU A 284 17.25 1.76 -6.53
C GLU A 284 18.20 0.73 -5.93
N VAL A 285 17.66 -0.36 -5.41
CA VAL A 285 18.37 -1.47 -4.78
C VAL A 285 18.55 -2.58 -5.80
N ARG A 286 19.76 -3.09 -5.95
CA ARG A 286 20.05 -4.27 -6.79
C ARG A 286 19.67 -5.54 -6.04
N ILE A 287 18.71 -6.32 -6.55
CA ILE A 287 18.15 -7.54 -5.94
C ILE A 287 18.63 -8.81 -6.67
#